data_2b47a3e70a13766d0da38d8488527a2c
#
_entry.id   2b47a3e70a13766d0da38d8488527a2c
#
_cell.length_a   1.000
_cell.length_b   1.000
_cell.length_c   1.000
_cell.angle_alpha   90.00
_cell.angle_beta   90.00
_cell.angle_gamma   90.00
#
_symmetry.space_group_name_H-M   'P 1'
#
loop_
_entity.id
_entity.type
_entity.pdbx_description
1 polymer ?
#
loop_
_entity_poly.entity_id
_entity_poly.type
_entity_poly.pdbx_seq_one_letter_code
_entity_poly.pdbx_strand_id
1 'polypeptide(L)'
;MDKKIFRRGLSLLMAVWLALGIFIQPAAALTEEQKLVSEVWRIVNRNYLDETFNHQNWSTVRQKALEKPLKNHEEAYAAVQNMLKSLDDPFTRFLDPEQYRSLQVNTSGELTGVGLQIALDPKTGKLEVVAPIAGSPADKAGIKPRDRIIKIEGISTENLTLDEAAAKMRGPIGSLVTLLIERDGTQEKEIRVVRDRIALNPVVSDLRVTPQGTPIGYLRLNQFNANASMELAHAITSLEKKGAAAYILDLRNNPGGLLQAGIEIARLWLDSGTIVYTVNRQGIQGSFEAFGPALTSDPLVILVNQGTASASEILAGALQDNGRAQLVGETTFGKGLIQSLFELSDGSGLAVTIAKYETPQHRDINKLGIKPDKIIPLDAITREQIGTEADPQYQAAVEILTKNSVVVGMGNRA
;
A
#
# COMPACT_ATOMS: atom_id res chain seq x y z
N MET A 1 -21.00 52.03 62.49
CA MET A 1 -21.09 51.52 61.06
C MET A 1 -22.46 50.87 60.96
N ASP A 2 -23.34 51.43 60.15
CA ASP A 2 -24.79 51.17 60.20
C ASP A 2 -25.12 49.83 59.53
N LYS A 3 -25.62 48.84 60.28
CA LYS A 3 -26.03 47.52 59.87
C LYS A 3 -26.97 47.49 58.62
N LYS A 4 -27.65 48.59 58.34
CA LYS A 4 -28.54 48.74 57.19
C LYS A 4 -27.76 48.96 55.87
N ILE A 5 -26.58 49.61 55.89
CA ILE A 5 -25.74 49.85 54.71
C ILE A 5 -25.04 48.57 54.34
N PHE A 6 -24.59 47.76 55.31
CA PHE A 6 -23.92 46.46 55.04
C PHE A 6 -24.88 45.42 54.41
N ARG A 7 -26.18 45.41 54.89
CA ARG A 7 -27.18 44.51 54.31
C ARG A 7 -27.56 44.89 52.87
N ARG A 8 -27.62 46.19 52.55
CA ARG A 8 -27.92 46.68 51.18
C ARG A 8 -26.74 46.41 50.21
N GLY A 9 -25.53 46.58 50.69
CA GLY A 9 -24.34 46.24 49.92
C GLY A 9 -24.19 44.71 49.58
N LEU A 10 -24.53 43.86 50.58
CA LEU A 10 -24.49 42.41 50.39
C LEU A 10 -25.58 41.90 49.42
N SER A 11 -26.81 42.55 49.50
CA SER A 11 -27.89 42.21 48.56
C SER A 11 -27.61 42.67 47.14
N LEU A 12 -26.89 43.77 46.92
CA LEU A 12 -26.48 44.25 45.60
C LEU A 12 -25.38 43.35 45.00
N LEU A 13 -24.39 42.89 45.80
CA LEU A 13 -23.35 41.96 45.39
C LEU A 13 -23.95 40.61 45.02
N MET A 14 -24.92 40.10 45.76
CA MET A 14 -25.61 38.86 45.46
C MET A 14 -26.45 38.93 44.16
N ALA A 15 -27.10 40.08 43.91
CA ALA A 15 -27.85 40.30 42.66
C ALA A 15 -26.94 40.43 41.43
N VAL A 16 -25.73 41.02 41.56
CA VAL A 16 -24.74 41.08 40.51
C VAL A 16 -24.13 39.69 40.21
N TRP A 17 -23.91 38.86 41.24
CA TRP A 17 -23.47 37.47 41.07
C TRP A 17 -24.52 36.60 40.39
N LEU A 18 -25.81 36.76 40.71
CA LEU A 18 -26.93 36.09 40.05
C LEU A 18 -27.12 36.55 38.59
N ALA A 19 -26.89 37.84 38.29
CA ALA A 19 -26.98 38.36 36.92
C ALA A 19 -25.81 37.95 36.05
N LEU A 20 -24.60 37.76 36.62
CA LEU A 20 -23.42 37.22 35.92
C LEU A 20 -23.47 35.70 35.74
N GLY A 21 -24.22 34.97 36.59
CA GLY A 21 -24.37 33.51 36.50
C GLY A 21 -25.31 33.00 35.40
N ILE A 22 -26.09 33.91 34.77
CA ILE A 22 -27.12 33.52 33.77
C ILE A 22 -26.59 33.44 32.34
N PHE A 23 -25.33 33.79 32.07
CA PHE A 23 -24.75 33.77 30.73
C PHE A 23 -23.58 32.79 30.52
N ILE A 24 -23.36 31.86 31.43
CA ILE A 24 -22.49 30.72 31.09
C ILE A 24 -23.39 29.68 30.42
N GLN A 25 -23.63 29.84 29.14
CA GLN A 25 -24.09 28.69 28.35
C GLN A 25 -23.03 27.57 28.53
N PRO A 26 -23.42 26.39 29.01
CA PRO A 26 -22.48 25.29 29.03
C PRO A 26 -21.99 25.10 27.57
N ALA A 27 -20.70 25.18 27.39
CA ALA A 27 -20.13 24.83 26.07
C ALA A 27 -20.68 23.46 25.71
N ALA A 28 -21.55 23.41 24.72
CA ALA A 28 -22.13 22.14 24.28
C ALA A 28 -20.99 21.20 23.94
N ALA A 29 -20.98 20.03 24.58
CA ALA A 29 -19.98 19.02 24.27
C ALA A 29 -20.09 18.68 22.76
N LEU A 30 -18.95 18.57 22.08
CA LEU A 30 -18.94 18.18 20.69
C LEU A 30 -19.62 16.83 20.52
N THR A 31 -20.44 16.68 19.47
CA THR A 31 -20.97 15.36 19.07
C THR A 31 -19.85 14.45 18.62
N GLU A 32 -20.09 13.14 18.49
CA GLU A 32 -19.08 12.19 18.00
C GLU A 32 -18.61 12.57 16.58
N GLU A 33 -19.51 13.02 15.73
CA GLU A 33 -19.24 13.51 14.39
C GLU A 33 -18.32 14.74 14.40
N GLN A 34 -18.58 15.69 15.29
CA GLN A 34 -17.75 16.89 15.47
C GLN A 34 -16.39 16.56 16.07
N LYS A 35 -16.32 15.54 16.94
CA LYS A 35 -15.04 15.03 17.48
C LYS A 35 -14.19 14.42 16.38
N LEU A 36 -14.77 13.62 15.48
CA LEU A 36 -14.08 13.03 14.33
C LEU A 36 -13.47 14.12 13.43
N VAL A 37 -14.24 15.14 13.03
CA VAL A 37 -13.73 16.27 12.23
C VAL A 37 -12.59 17.00 12.96
N SER A 38 -12.71 17.18 14.27
CA SER A 38 -11.68 17.83 15.09
C SER A 38 -10.44 16.98 15.27
N GLU A 39 -10.58 15.65 15.30
CA GLU A 39 -9.50 14.69 15.35
C GLU A 39 -8.67 14.73 14.07
N VAL A 40 -9.32 14.63 12.91
CA VAL A 40 -8.69 14.74 11.59
C VAL A 40 -7.96 16.08 11.45
N TRP A 41 -8.62 17.19 11.78
CA TRP A 41 -7.99 18.49 11.74
C TRP A 41 -6.70 18.55 12.57
N ARG A 42 -6.71 17.99 13.79
CA ARG A 42 -5.56 17.97 14.70
C ARG A 42 -4.42 17.13 14.16
N ILE A 43 -4.72 15.96 13.60
CA ILE A 43 -3.71 15.08 12.99
C ILE A 43 -3.02 15.79 11.83
N VAL A 44 -3.78 16.39 10.91
CA VAL A 44 -3.24 17.16 9.79
C VAL A 44 -2.44 18.37 10.27
N ASN A 45 -2.96 19.16 11.21
CA ASN A 45 -2.27 20.33 11.75
C ASN A 45 -0.88 20.00 12.31
N ARG A 46 -0.75 18.83 12.92
CA ARG A 46 0.53 18.40 13.53
C ARG A 46 1.52 17.81 12.53
N ASN A 47 1.03 17.08 11.53
CA ASN A 47 1.87 16.16 10.77
C ASN A 47 2.01 16.53 9.28
N TYR A 48 1.12 17.35 8.73
CA TYR A 48 1.14 17.65 7.30
C TYR A 48 2.43 18.34 6.87
N LEU A 49 2.97 17.94 5.73
CA LEU A 49 4.27 18.39 5.22
C LEU A 49 4.31 19.89 4.96
N ASP A 50 3.28 20.45 4.31
CA ASP A 50 3.22 21.87 3.99
C ASP A 50 2.64 22.68 5.16
N GLU A 51 3.50 23.47 5.83
CA GLU A 51 3.11 24.34 6.95
C GLU A 51 2.13 25.45 6.56
N THR A 52 2.04 25.76 5.27
CA THR A 52 1.09 26.78 4.77
C THR A 52 -0.29 26.19 4.52
N PHE A 53 -0.46 24.86 4.57
CA PHE A 53 -1.71 24.18 4.25
C PHE A 53 -2.31 24.62 2.91
N ASN A 54 -1.48 24.70 1.86
CA ASN A 54 -1.86 25.27 0.57
C ASN A 54 -2.34 26.73 0.69
N HIS A 55 -1.62 27.54 1.49
CA HIS A 55 -1.95 28.94 1.80
C HIS A 55 -3.31 29.14 2.47
N GLN A 56 -3.83 28.12 3.17
CA GLN A 56 -5.08 28.18 3.90
C GLN A 56 -4.87 28.51 5.39
N ASN A 57 -5.79 29.30 5.96
CA ASN A 57 -5.89 29.36 7.42
C ASN A 57 -6.58 28.09 7.92
N TRP A 58 -5.76 27.13 8.37
CA TRP A 58 -6.24 25.78 8.75
C TRP A 58 -7.26 25.82 9.91
N SER A 59 -7.15 26.79 10.83
CA SER A 59 -8.15 27.00 11.88
C SER A 59 -9.49 27.47 11.32
N THR A 60 -9.50 28.33 10.30
CA THR A 60 -10.73 28.77 9.63
C THR A 60 -11.37 27.62 8.83
N VAL A 61 -10.56 26.74 8.23
CA VAL A 61 -11.07 25.53 7.55
C VAL A 61 -11.83 24.64 8.54
N ARG A 62 -11.29 24.43 9.76
CA ARG A 62 -12.00 23.72 10.84
C ARG A 62 -13.31 24.38 11.22
N GLN A 63 -13.28 25.71 11.44
CA GLN A 63 -14.50 26.44 11.84
C GLN A 63 -15.61 26.24 10.81
N LYS A 64 -15.31 26.36 9.52
CA LYS A 64 -16.27 26.12 8.43
C LYS A 64 -16.80 24.68 8.41
N ALA A 65 -15.94 23.70 8.65
CA ALA A 65 -16.33 22.30 8.70
C ALA A 65 -17.28 21.97 9.87
N LEU A 66 -17.21 22.75 10.96
CA LEU A 66 -18.04 22.60 12.17
C LEU A 66 -19.20 23.61 12.26
N GLU A 67 -19.34 24.53 11.29
CA GLU A 67 -20.35 25.57 11.30
C GLU A 67 -21.78 25.00 11.27
N LYS A 68 -21.97 23.90 10.54
CA LYS A 68 -23.25 23.21 10.43
C LYS A 68 -23.31 22.03 11.38
N PRO A 69 -24.48 21.74 11.99
CA PRO A 69 -24.67 20.50 12.73
C PRO A 69 -24.42 19.30 11.84
N LEU A 70 -23.65 18.32 12.33
CA LEU A 70 -23.41 17.03 11.67
C LEU A 70 -24.35 16.00 12.31
N LYS A 71 -25.21 15.38 11.52
CA LYS A 71 -26.29 14.53 12.02
C LYS A 71 -25.92 13.04 12.07
N ASN A 72 -24.95 12.64 11.28
CA ASN A 72 -24.52 11.25 11.12
C ASN A 72 -23.08 11.16 10.59
N HIS A 73 -22.52 9.96 10.58
CA HIS A 73 -21.16 9.71 10.05
C HIS A 73 -20.99 10.13 8.59
N GLU A 74 -22.01 10.00 7.74
CA GLU A 74 -21.92 10.38 6.33
C GLU A 74 -21.68 11.88 6.16
N GLU A 75 -22.41 12.71 6.92
CA GLU A 75 -22.18 14.16 6.93
C GLU A 75 -20.80 14.52 7.51
N ALA A 76 -20.32 13.78 8.52
CA ALA A 76 -18.98 13.96 9.09
C ALA A 76 -17.88 13.58 8.07
N TYR A 77 -18.03 12.47 7.35
CA TYR A 77 -17.09 12.05 6.32
C TYR A 77 -17.04 13.05 5.17
N ALA A 78 -18.18 13.55 4.73
CA ALA A 78 -18.25 14.60 3.71
C ALA A 78 -17.55 15.90 4.18
N ALA A 79 -17.75 16.30 5.45
CA ALA A 79 -17.09 17.47 6.02
C ALA A 79 -15.56 17.28 6.08
N VAL A 80 -15.09 16.10 6.51
CA VAL A 80 -13.67 15.72 6.51
C VAL A 80 -13.09 15.76 5.11
N GLN A 81 -13.73 15.12 4.14
CA GLN A 81 -13.26 15.09 2.75
C GLN A 81 -13.17 16.51 2.15
N ASN A 82 -14.16 17.35 2.40
CA ASN A 82 -14.14 18.75 1.95
C ASN A 82 -13.02 19.56 2.61
N MET A 83 -12.74 19.31 3.88
CA MET A 83 -11.65 19.95 4.62
C MET A 83 -10.29 19.53 4.01
N LEU A 84 -10.07 18.25 3.76
CA LEU A 84 -8.83 17.72 3.17
C LEU A 84 -8.64 18.18 1.73
N LYS A 85 -9.71 18.30 0.95
CA LYS A 85 -9.67 18.78 -0.44
C LYS A 85 -9.07 20.19 -0.56
N SER A 86 -9.17 21.03 0.50
CA SER A 86 -8.56 22.36 0.49
C SER A 86 -7.04 22.37 0.51
N LEU A 87 -6.41 21.23 0.84
CA LEU A 87 -4.95 21.07 0.81
C LEU A 87 -4.38 20.91 -0.60
N ASP A 88 -5.21 20.60 -1.61
CA ASP A 88 -4.81 20.27 -3.00
C ASP A 88 -3.75 19.16 -3.07
N ASP A 89 -3.82 18.24 -2.12
CA ASP A 89 -2.95 17.06 -2.02
C ASP A 89 -3.79 15.79 -2.15
N PRO A 90 -3.74 15.08 -3.29
CA PRO A 90 -4.52 13.88 -3.53
C PRO A 90 -4.09 12.68 -2.66
N PHE A 91 -2.93 12.76 -2.00
CA PHE A 91 -2.40 11.70 -1.15
C PHE A 91 -2.79 11.86 0.31
N THR A 92 -3.13 13.09 0.75
CA THR A 92 -3.74 13.33 2.06
C THR A 92 -5.25 13.12 1.94
N ARG A 93 -5.73 11.97 2.43
CA ARG A 93 -7.11 11.53 2.22
C ARG A 93 -7.69 10.77 3.40
N PHE A 94 -8.98 10.91 3.56
CA PHE A 94 -9.81 10.11 4.45
C PHE A 94 -10.10 8.75 3.80
N LEU A 95 -10.14 7.72 4.62
CA LEU A 95 -10.48 6.34 4.27
C LEU A 95 -11.62 5.90 5.19
N ASP A 96 -12.74 5.51 4.62
CA ASP A 96 -13.79 4.89 5.42
C ASP A 96 -13.28 3.57 6.05
N PRO A 97 -14.02 2.97 7.00
CA PRO A 97 -13.55 1.77 7.71
C PRO A 97 -13.23 0.59 6.79
N GLU A 98 -13.92 0.46 5.65
CA GLU A 98 -13.69 -0.62 4.69
C GLU A 98 -12.42 -0.36 3.86
N GLN A 99 -12.26 0.86 3.35
CA GLN A 99 -11.05 1.28 2.63
C GLN A 99 -9.81 1.20 3.52
N TYR A 100 -9.93 1.60 4.79
CA TYR A 100 -8.83 1.53 5.75
C TYR A 100 -8.42 0.07 6.02
N ARG A 101 -9.39 -0.81 6.26
CA ARG A 101 -9.16 -2.25 6.41
C ARG A 101 -8.51 -2.88 5.18
N SER A 102 -8.99 -2.54 3.98
CA SER A 102 -8.41 -3.02 2.72
C SER A 102 -6.96 -2.59 2.57
N LEU A 103 -6.63 -1.35 2.95
CA LEU A 103 -5.27 -0.85 2.93
C LEU A 103 -4.39 -1.58 3.96
N GLN A 104 -4.90 -1.85 5.17
CA GLN A 104 -4.18 -2.64 6.18
C GLN A 104 -3.86 -4.05 5.68
N VAL A 105 -4.82 -4.76 5.07
CA VAL A 105 -4.60 -6.09 4.47
C VAL A 105 -3.53 -6.02 3.39
N ASN A 106 -3.61 -5.05 2.50
CA ASN A 106 -2.65 -4.90 1.41
C ASN A 106 -1.24 -4.60 1.91
N THR A 107 -1.09 -3.81 2.96
CA THR A 107 0.21 -3.45 3.53
C THR A 107 0.77 -4.52 4.46
N SER A 108 -0.06 -5.18 5.26
CA SER A 108 0.40 -6.29 6.10
C SER A 108 0.84 -7.52 5.28
N GLY A 109 0.36 -7.65 4.05
CA GLY A 109 0.58 -8.87 3.26
C GLY A 109 -0.13 -10.09 3.82
N GLU A 110 -1.10 -9.88 4.70
CA GLU A 110 -1.87 -10.94 5.34
C GLU A 110 -3.36 -10.72 5.16
N LEU A 111 -4.05 -11.78 4.86
CA LEU A 111 -5.51 -11.84 4.77
C LEU A 111 -6.03 -12.80 5.83
N THR A 112 -7.08 -12.42 6.55
CA THR A 112 -7.77 -13.34 7.46
C THR A 112 -9.02 -13.90 6.79
N GLY A 113 -9.12 -15.22 6.69
CA GLY A 113 -10.24 -15.88 6.04
C GLY A 113 -9.92 -17.29 5.59
N VAL A 114 -10.50 -17.71 4.48
CA VAL A 114 -10.33 -19.08 3.92
C VAL A 114 -9.21 -19.19 2.87
N GLY A 115 -8.84 -18.07 2.20
CA GLY A 115 -7.79 -18.06 1.17
C GLY A 115 -8.25 -18.57 -0.18
N LEU A 116 -9.30 -17.97 -0.72
CA LEU A 116 -9.81 -18.24 -2.07
C LEU A 116 -9.70 -16.99 -2.95
N GLN A 117 -9.23 -17.17 -4.15
CA GLN A 117 -9.43 -16.21 -5.25
C GLN A 117 -10.73 -16.59 -5.94
N ILE A 118 -11.67 -15.66 -6.02
CA ILE A 118 -13.01 -15.87 -6.55
C ILE A 118 -13.33 -14.89 -7.68
N ALA A 119 -14.18 -15.31 -8.61
CA ALA A 119 -14.72 -14.46 -9.67
C ALA A 119 -16.18 -14.83 -9.94
N LEU A 120 -16.90 -13.92 -10.59
CA LEU A 120 -18.19 -14.28 -11.20
C LEU A 120 -17.93 -14.83 -12.60
N ASP A 121 -18.46 -16.00 -12.91
CA ASP A 121 -18.44 -16.53 -14.26
C ASP A 121 -19.18 -15.58 -15.20
N PRO A 122 -18.55 -15.05 -16.27
CA PRO A 122 -19.13 -14.03 -17.11
C PRO A 122 -20.36 -14.51 -17.92
N LYS A 123 -20.55 -15.83 -18.04
CA LYS A 123 -21.66 -16.43 -18.78
C LYS A 123 -22.86 -16.74 -17.89
N THR A 124 -22.59 -17.18 -16.66
CA THR A 124 -23.63 -17.67 -15.75
C THR A 124 -23.90 -16.74 -14.56
N GLY A 125 -22.99 -15.78 -14.30
CA GLY A 125 -23.04 -14.91 -13.12
C GLY A 125 -22.78 -15.63 -11.80
N LYS A 126 -22.45 -16.93 -11.84
CA LYS A 126 -22.23 -17.75 -10.64
C LYS A 126 -20.84 -17.49 -10.03
N LEU A 127 -20.77 -17.59 -8.71
CA LEU A 127 -19.52 -17.43 -7.97
C LEU A 127 -18.63 -18.68 -8.15
N GLU A 128 -17.45 -18.49 -8.71
CA GLU A 128 -16.50 -19.55 -9.02
C GLU A 128 -15.15 -19.32 -8.35
N VAL A 129 -14.50 -20.42 -7.94
CA VAL A 129 -13.14 -20.42 -7.42
C VAL A 129 -12.15 -20.33 -8.60
N VAL A 130 -11.43 -19.22 -8.70
CA VAL A 130 -10.32 -19.09 -9.66
C VAL A 130 -9.16 -19.98 -9.22
N ALA A 131 -8.75 -19.85 -7.95
CA ALA A 131 -7.75 -20.72 -7.32
C ALA A 131 -7.81 -20.60 -5.79
N PRO A 132 -7.55 -21.67 -5.02
CA PRO A 132 -7.15 -21.54 -3.64
C PRO A 132 -5.73 -20.94 -3.56
N ILE A 133 -5.46 -20.12 -2.54
CA ILE A 133 -4.11 -19.64 -2.25
C ILE A 133 -3.31 -20.82 -1.66
N ALA A 134 -2.15 -21.11 -2.21
CA ALA A 134 -1.33 -22.24 -1.78
C ALA A 134 -1.05 -22.21 -0.27
N GLY A 135 -1.25 -23.34 0.41
CA GLY A 135 -1.08 -23.49 1.86
C GLY A 135 -2.18 -22.87 2.71
N SER A 136 -3.18 -22.21 2.09
CA SER A 136 -4.32 -21.63 2.80
C SER A 136 -5.27 -22.68 3.41
N PRO A 137 -6.17 -22.27 4.32
CA PRO A 137 -7.21 -23.17 4.82
C PRO A 137 -8.07 -23.82 3.73
N ALA A 138 -8.43 -23.10 2.69
CA ALA A 138 -9.20 -23.60 1.56
C ALA A 138 -8.43 -24.65 0.73
N ASP A 139 -7.13 -24.42 0.50
CA ASP A 139 -6.24 -25.37 -0.18
C ASP A 139 -6.13 -26.67 0.62
N LYS A 140 -5.85 -26.56 1.92
CA LYS A 140 -5.81 -27.72 2.85
C LYS A 140 -7.15 -28.46 2.95
N ALA A 141 -8.27 -27.77 2.79
CA ALA A 141 -9.61 -28.36 2.78
C ALA A 141 -9.95 -29.03 1.43
N GLY A 142 -9.07 -28.93 0.42
CA GLY A 142 -9.22 -29.57 -0.87
C GLY A 142 -10.21 -28.88 -1.80
N ILE A 143 -10.43 -27.57 -1.64
CA ILE A 143 -11.13 -26.74 -2.62
C ILE A 143 -10.24 -26.59 -3.85
N LYS A 144 -10.82 -26.65 -5.04
CA LYS A 144 -10.08 -26.67 -6.32
C LYS A 144 -10.50 -25.51 -7.22
N PRO A 145 -9.66 -25.14 -8.19
CA PRO A 145 -10.07 -24.25 -9.28
C PRO A 145 -11.32 -24.79 -9.98
N ARG A 146 -12.22 -23.89 -10.36
CA ARG A 146 -13.53 -24.14 -10.99
C ARG A 146 -14.59 -24.76 -10.09
N ASP A 147 -14.34 -24.95 -8.78
CA ASP A 147 -15.43 -25.21 -7.84
C ASP A 147 -16.37 -24.00 -7.82
N ARG A 148 -17.69 -24.24 -7.93
CA ARG A 148 -18.70 -23.18 -7.78
C ARG A 148 -19.16 -23.10 -6.35
N ILE A 149 -19.13 -21.92 -5.76
CA ILE A 149 -19.62 -21.72 -4.39
C ILE A 149 -21.10 -21.40 -4.47
N ILE A 150 -21.95 -22.34 -4.03
CA ILE A 150 -23.41 -22.22 -4.10
C ILE A 150 -23.96 -21.53 -2.85
N LYS A 151 -23.41 -21.86 -1.67
CA LYS A 151 -23.81 -21.24 -0.40
C LYS A 151 -22.59 -20.97 0.48
N ILE A 152 -22.68 -19.89 1.27
CA ILE A 152 -21.76 -19.52 2.34
C ILE A 152 -22.60 -19.41 3.62
N GLU A 153 -22.29 -20.21 4.66
CA GLU A 153 -23.07 -20.25 5.91
C GLU A 153 -24.58 -20.47 5.65
N GLY A 154 -24.93 -21.33 4.69
CA GLY A 154 -26.31 -21.61 4.31
C GLY A 154 -26.97 -20.53 3.44
N ILE A 155 -26.36 -19.39 3.23
CA ILE A 155 -26.87 -18.28 2.40
C ILE A 155 -26.49 -18.52 0.94
N SER A 156 -27.46 -18.45 0.02
CA SER A 156 -27.22 -18.57 -1.42
C SER A 156 -26.31 -17.45 -1.93
N THR A 157 -25.40 -17.79 -2.85
CA THR A 157 -24.48 -16.84 -3.49
C THR A 157 -25.03 -16.20 -4.77
N GLU A 158 -26.21 -16.61 -5.23
CA GLU A 158 -26.78 -16.18 -6.52
C GLU A 158 -26.93 -14.66 -6.69
N ASN A 159 -27.21 -13.95 -5.58
CA ASN A 159 -27.43 -12.51 -5.59
C ASN A 159 -26.34 -11.74 -4.82
N LEU A 160 -25.24 -12.39 -4.48
CA LEU A 160 -24.13 -11.74 -3.78
C LEU A 160 -23.15 -11.12 -4.80
N THR A 161 -22.71 -9.91 -4.49
CA THR A 161 -21.53 -9.34 -5.13
C THR A 161 -20.28 -10.09 -4.68
N LEU A 162 -19.17 -9.92 -5.41
CA LEU A 162 -17.86 -10.48 -5.01
C LEU A 162 -17.43 -10.02 -3.61
N ASP A 163 -17.68 -8.75 -3.30
CA ASP A 163 -17.30 -8.16 -2.01
C ASP A 163 -18.14 -8.74 -0.86
N GLU A 164 -19.43 -8.90 -1.05
CA GLU A 164 -20.32 -9.53 -0.06
C GLU A 164 -19.96 -11.00 0.17
N ALA A 165 -19.65 -11.74 -0.88
CA ALA A 165 -19.18 -13.13 -0.76
C ALA A 165 -17.84 -13.20 -0.03
N ALA A 166 -16.89 -12.34 -0.39
CA ALA A 166 -15.61 -12.24 0.29
C ALA A 166 -15.76 -11.86 1.77
N ALA A 167 -16.65 -10.90 2.10
CA ALA A 167 -16.91 -10.48 3.47
C ALA A 167 -17.43 -11.65 4.33
N LYS A 168 -18.32 -12.51 3.77
CA LYS A 168 -18.82 -13.69 4.47
C LYS A 168 -17.77 -14.78 4.69
N MET A 169 -16.77 -14.88 3.79
CA MET A 169 -15.65 -15.83 3.93
C MET A 169 -14.56 -15.32 4.86
N ARG A 170 -14.46 -14.01 5.11
CA ARG A 170 -13.60 -13.41 6.13
C ARG A 170 -14.21 -13.61 7.52
N GLY A 171 -13.39 -13.46 8.55
CA GLY A 171 -13.84 -13.51 9.94
C GLY A 171 -12.67 -13.76 10.91
N PRO A 172 -12.95 -13.85 12.22
CA PRO A 172 -11.91 -14.08 13.23
C PRO A 172 -11.15 -15.38 12.98
N ILE A 173 -9.83 -15.34 13.26
CA ILE A 173 -8.97 -16.54 13.19
C ILE A 173 -9.55 -17.62 14.12
N GLY A 174 -9.55 -18.86 13.65
CA GLY A 174 -10.10 -20.00 14.36
C GLY A 174 -11.61 -20.18 14.24
N SER A 175 -12.35 -19.20 13.68
CA SER A 175 -13.78 -19.37 13.41
C SER A 175 -14.02 -20.26 12.18
N LEU A 176 -15.11 -21.01 12.22
CA LEU A 176 -15.50 -21.90 11.14
C LEU A 176 -16.35 -21.16 10.10
N VAL A 177 -16.20 -21.51 8.82
CA VAL A 177 -17.13 -21.17 7.75
C VAL A 177 -17.51 -22.43 6.97
N THR A 178 -18.78 -22.58 6.65
CA THR A 178 -19.31 -23.69 5.87
C THR A 178 -19.59 -23.23 4.45
N LEU A 179 -18.95 -23.87 3.47
CA LEU A 179 -19.14 -23.61 2.04
C LEU A 179 -19.83 -24.81 1.39
N LEU A 180 -20.96 -24.59 0.70
CA LEU A 180 -21.52 -25.58 -0.20
C LEU A 180 -20.96 -25.31 -1.59
N ILE A 181 -20.18 -26.23 -2.11
CA ILE A 181 -19.59 -26.15 -3.44
C ILE A 181 -20.24 -27.14 -4.41
N GLU A 182 -20.31 -26.77 -5.68
CA GLU A 182 -20.63 -27.68 -6.80
C GLU A 182 -19.32 -27.92 -7.57
N ARG A 183 -18.95 -29.19 -7.71
CA ARG A 183 -17.78 -29.63 -8.49
C ARG A 183 -18.24 -30.40 -9.71
N ASP A 184 -17.61 -30.13 -10.87
CA ASP A 184 -17.91 -30.79 -12.14
C ASP A 184 -19.39 -30.72 -12.57
N GLY A 185 -20.12 -29.70 -12.10
CA GLY A 185 -21.47 -29.38 -12.50
C GLY A 185 -22.57 -30.28 -11.89
N THR A 186 -22.21 -31.26 -11.05
CA THR A 186 -23.18 -32.25 -10.54
C THR A 186 -22.98 -32.69 -9.08
N GLN A 187 -21.79 -32.54 -8.52
CA GLN A 187 -21.50 -32.98 -7.14
C GLN A 187 -21.53 -31.80 -6.18
N GLU A 188 -22.55 -31.72 -5.36
CA GLU A 188 -22.58 -30.80 -4.24
C GLU A 188 -21.82 -31.40 -3.06
N LYS A 189 -20.97 -30.60 -2.46
CA LYS A 189 -20.16 -30.96 -1.29
C LYS A 189 -20.12 -29.83 -0.29
N GLU A 190 -20.49 -30.15 0.95
CA GLU A 190 -20.28 -29.24 2.07
C GLU A 190 -18.82 -29.33 2.54
N ILE A 191 -18.13 -28.21 2.59
CA ILE A 191 -16.76 -28.10 3.08
C ILE A 191 -16.73 -27.11 4.22
N ARG A 192 -16.22 -27.55 5.37
CA ARG A 192 -16.00 -26.72 6.55
C ARG A 192 -14.55 -26.26 6.57
N VAL A 193 -14.36 -24.96 6.60
CA VAL A 193 -13.03 -24.34 6.57
C VAL A 193 -12.85 -23.50 7.83
N VAL A 194 -11.78 -23.74 8.58
CA VAL A 194 -11.42 -22.90 9.71
C VAL A 194 -10.65 -21.68 9.17
N ARG A 195 -11.14 -20.49 9.46
CA ARG A 195 -10.48 -19.24 9.03
C ARG A 195 -9.14 -19.10 9.73
N ASP A 196 -8.14 -18.68 8.98
CA ASP A 196 -6.79 -18.49 9.48
C ASP A 196 -6.14 -17.29 8.80
N ARG A 197 -4.93 -16.96 9.23
CA ARG A 197 -4.06 -15.99 8.59
C ARG A 197 -3.46 -16.60 7.32
N ILE A 198 -3.54 -15.84 6.24
CA ILE A 198 -3.07 -16.25 4.91
C ILE A 198 -2.01 -15.24 4.48
N ALA A 199 -0.77 -15.68 4.39
CA ALA A 199 0.31 -14.85 3.85
C ALA A 199 0.13 -14.67 2.34
N LEU A 200 0.17 -13.43 1.89
CA LEU A 200 0.12 -13.08 0.48
C LEU A 200 1.54 -12.93 -0.04
N ASN A 201 1.97 -13.81 -0.94
CA ASN A 201 3.27 -13.70 -1.59
C ASN A 201 3.19 -12.66 -2.73
N PRO A 202 3.89 -11.51 -2.61
CA PRO A 202 3.90 -10.48 -3.64
C PRO A 202 4.89 -10.77 -4.77
N VAL A 203 5.68 -11.85 -4.71
CA VAL A 203 6.76 -12.17 -5.63
C VAL A 203 6.37 -13.32 -6.56
N VAL A 204 6.60 -13.12 -7.85
CA VAL A 204 6.60 -14.19 -8.86
C VAL A 204 8.03 -14.36 -9.33
N SER A 205 8.54 -15.59 -9.36
CA SER A 205 9.92 -15.90 -9.76
C SER A 205 10.01 -17.08 -10.70
N ASP A 206 10.89 -16.99 -11.68
CA ASP A 206 11.14 -18.03 -12.68
C ASP A 206 12.60 -18.03 -13.14
N LEU A 207 13.17 -19.20 -13.41
CA LEU A 207 14.48 -19.32 -14.05
C LEU A 207 14.29 -19.44 -15.56
N ARG A 208 14.85 -18.52 -16.32
CA ARG A 208 14.75 -18.47 -17.78
C ARG A 208 16.11 -18.62 -18.40
N VAL A 209 16.22 -19.49 -19.36
CA VAL A 209 17.49 -19.70 -20.08
C VAL A 209 17.38 -19.00 -21.43
N THR A 210 18.31 -18.08 -21.71
CA THR A 210 18.35 -17.36 -22.98
C THR A 210 18.73 -18.30 -24.13
N PRO A 211 18.47 -17.93 -25.39
CA PRO A 211 18.93 -18.71 -26.52
C PRO A 211 20.46 -18.97 -26.56
N GLN A 212 21.24 -18.11 -25.92
CA GLN A 212 22.70 -18.24 -25.77
C GLN A 212 23.09 -19.11 -24.56
N GLY A 213 22.14 -19.66 -23.83
CA GLY A 213 22.39 -20.56 -22.70
C GLY A 213 22.61 -19.84 -21.36
N THR A 214 22.45 -18.52 -21.27
CA THR A 214 22.59 -17.76 -20.00
C THR A 214 21.35 -17.92 -19.13
N PRO A 215 21.45 -18.48 -17.90
CA PRO A 215 20.33 -18.61 -17.00
C PRO A 215 20.07 -17.27 -16.28
N ILE A 216 18.90 -16.71 -16.47
CA ILE A 216 18.44 -15.43 -15.88
C ILE A 216 17.33 -15.70 -14.88
N GLY A 217 17.49 -15.21 -13.64
CA GLY A 217 16.44 -15.16 -12.64
C GLY A 217 15.49 -14.02 -12.95
N TYR A 218 14.27 -14.33 -13.37
CA TYR A 218 13.19 -13.35 -13.51
C TYR A 218 12.42 -13.25 -12.20
N LEU A 219 12.33 -12.04 -11.68
CA LEU A 219 11.64 -11.70 -10.43
C LEU A 219 10.63 -10.60 -10.73
N ARG A 220 9.35 -10.82 -10.43
CA ARG A 220 8.34 -9.78 -10.51
C ARG A 220 7.81 -9.50 -9.11
N LEU A 221 7.97 -8.28 -8.65
CA LEU A 221 7.43 -7.79 -7.40
C LEU A 221 6.15 -6.99 -7.68
N ASN A 222 5.02 -7.48 -7.20
CA ASN A 222 3.72 -6.85 -7.47
C ASN A 222 3.36 -5.77 -6.45
N GLN A 223 3.89 -5.85 -5.22
CA GLN A 223 3.60 -4.90 -4.14
C GLN A 223 4.66 -4.96 -3.04
N PHE A 224 4.88 -3.84 -2.36
CA PHE A 224 5.75 -3.74 -1.18
C PHE A 224 4.90 -3.89 0.10
N ASN A 225 4.51 -5.12 0.41
CA ASN A 225 3.88 -5.48 1.69
C ASN A 225 4.93 -5.96 2.71
N ALA A 226 4.49 -6.30 3.93
CA ALA A 226 5.40 -6.73 4.99
C ALA A 226 6.15 -8.04 4.68
N ASN A 227 5.66 -8.87 3.76
CA ASN A 227 6.32 -10.13 3.36
C ASN A 227 7.31 -9.94 2.20
N ALA A 228 7.31 -8.79 1.53
CA ALA A 228 7.97 -8.58 0.25
C ALA A 228 9.49 -8.83 0.30
N SER A 229 10.18 -8.34 1.34
CA SER A 229 11.62 -8.50 1.47
C SER A 229 12.02 -9.95 1.70
N MET A 230 11.31 -10.65 2.57
CA MET A 230 11.54 -12.07 2.87
C MET A 230 11.26 -12.95 1.66
N GLU A 231 10.12 -12.75 0.99
CA GLU A 231 9.74 -13.53 -0.18
C GLU A 231 10.69 -13.31 -1.37
N LEU A 232 11.17 -12.07 -1.55
CA LEU A 232 12.16 -11.78 -2.59
C LEU A 232 13.52 -12.41 -2.26
N ALA A 233 13.96 -12.38 -1.00
CA ALA A 233 15.18 -13.05 -0.57
C ALA A 233 15.12 -14.57 -0.78
N HIS A 234 14.00 -15.20 -0.46
CA HIS A 234 13.76 -16.62 -0.73
C HIS A 234 13.79 -16.92 -2.24
N ALA A 235 13.17 -16.07 -3.06
CA ALA A 235 13.16 -16.24 -4.51
C ALA A 235 14.58 -16.12 -5.09
N ILE A 236 15.38 -15.12 -4.71
CA ILE A 236 16.78 -14.97 -5.13
C ILE A 236 17.59 -16.22 -4.75
N THR A 237 17.55 -16.59 -3.47
CA THR A 237 18.29 -17.78 -2.98
C THR A 237 17.90 -19.07 -3.72
N SER A 238 16.61 -19.24 -4.04
CA SER A 238 16.13 -20.38 -4.81
C SER A 238 16.65 -20.36 -6.24
N LEU A 239 16.69 -19.19 -6.89
CA LEU A 239 17.18 -19.02 -8.25
C LEU A 239 18.70 -19.22 -8.34
N GLU A 240 19.47 -18.74 -7.36
CA GLU A 240 20.91 -19.01 -7.27
C GLU A 240 21.21 -20.52 -7.19
N LYS A 241 20.49 -21.26 -6.33
CA LYS A 241 20.60 -22.72 -6.25
C LYS A 241 20.28 -23.43 -7.57
N LYS A 242 19.44 -22.81 -8.42
CA LYS A 242 19.12 -23.31 -9.76
C LYS A 242 20.11 -22.86 -10.83
N GLY A 243 21.14 -22.06 -10.46
CA GLY A 243 22.19 -21.59 -11.33
C GLY A 243 21.90 -20.29 -12.07
N ALA A 244 21.03 -19.43 -11.55
CA ALA A 244 20.87 -18.07 -12.08
C ALA A 244 22.23 -17.35 -12.07
N ALA A 245 22.58 -16.68 -13.16
CA ALA A 245 23.84 -15.94 -13.34
C ALA A 245 23.61 -14.43 -13.54
N ALA A 246 22.37 -14.00 -13.61
CA ALA A 246 21.93 -12.61 -13.72
C ALA A 246 20.46 -12.50 -13.34
N TYR A 247 19.99 -11.28 -13.08
CA TYR A 247 18.62 -11.04 -12.63
C TYR A 247 17.92 -9.95 -13.41
N ILE A 248 16.62 -10.14 -13.62
CA ILE A 248 15.68 -9.10 -14.06
C ILE A 248 14.64 -8.93 -12.95
N LEU A 249 14.58 -7.73 -12.36
CA LEU A 249 13.55 -7.34 -11.39
C LEU A 249 12.48 -6.49 -12.09
N ASP A 250 11.28 -7.04 -12.23
CA ASP A 250 10.15 -6.36 -12.87
C ASP A 250 9.31 -5.62 -11.83
N LEU A 251 9.36 -4.28 -11.86
CA LEU A 251 8.59 -3.35 -11.03
C LEU A 251 7.49 -2.64 -11.84
N ARG A 252 7.24 -3.04 -13.05
CA ARG A 252 6.20 -2.43 -13.90
C ARG A 252 4.82 -2.61 -13.28
N ASN A 253 4.03 -1.52 -13.26
CA ASN A 253 2.71 -1.45 -12.64
C ASN A 253 2.70 -1.79 -11.12
N ASN A 254 3.84 -1.67 -10.45
CA ASN A 254 3.91 -1.79 -8.99
C ASN A 254 3.73 -0.41 -8.35
N PRO A 255 2.60 -0.14 -7.67
CA PRO A 255 2.30 1.18 -7.09
C PRO A 255 3.12 1.47 -5.82
N GLY A 256 4.01 0.56 -5.40
CA GLY A 256 4.77 0.66 -4.18
C GLY A 256 4.12 -0.07 -3.00
N GLY A 257 4.14 0.56 -1.85
CA GLY A 257 3.64 0.04 -0.58
C GLY A 257 4.47 0.57 0.59
N LEU A 258 4.89 -0.32 1.49
CA LEU A 258 5.66 0.04 2.67
C LEU A 258 7.06 0.54 2.31
N LEU A 259 7.41 1.74 2.81
CA LEU A 259 8.76 2.31 2.70
C LEU A 259 9.81 1.34 3.25
N GLN A 260 9.55 0.76 4.42
CA GLN A 260 10.46 -0.17 5.08
C GLN A 260 10.77 -1.39 4.19
N ALA A 261 9.77 -1.95 3.50
CA ALA A 261 9.96 -3.06 2.56
C ALA A 261 10.88 -2.65 1.38
N GLY A 262 10.72 -1.43 0.87
CA GLY A 262 11.61 -0.89 -0.18
C GLY A 262 13.06 -0.79 0.27
N ILE A 263 13.28 -0.31 1.50
CA ILE A 263 14.62 -0.20 2.11
C ILE A 263 15.24 -1.60 2.32
N GLU A 264 14.49 -2.53 2.86
CA GLU A 264 14.96 -3.90 3.10
C GLU A 264 15.29 -4.62 1.80
N ILE A 265 14.48 -4.45 0.76
CA ILE A 265 14.74 -5.02 -0.56
C ILE A 265 16.00 -4.40 -1.18
N ALA A 266 16.21 -3.08 -1.05
CA ALA A 266 17.44 -2.45 -1.53
C ALA A 266 18.70 -3.06 -0.87
N ARG A 267 18.63 -3.41 0.42
CA ARG A 267 19.71 -4.09 1.16
C ARG A 267 20.00 -5.51 0.66
N LEU A 268 19.08 -6.16 -0.02
CA LEU A 268 19.37 -7.46 -0.67
C LEU A 268 20.35 -7.33 -1.84
N TRP A 269 20.48 -6.13 -2.41
CA TRP A 269 21.27 -5.85 -3.60
C TRP A 269 22.46 -4.93 -3.37
N LEU A 270 22.54 -4.24 -2.24
CA LEU A 270 23.57 -3.24 -1.91
C LEU A 270 24.33 -3.64 -0.64
N ASP A 271 25.66 -3.69 -0.73
CA ASP A 271 26.54 -3.89 0.42
C ASP A 271 26.64 -2.62 1.30
N SER A 272 26.59 -1.45 0.67
CA SER A 272 26.74 -0.14 1.30
C SER A 272 26.12 0.95 0.44
N GLY A 273 26.02 2.15 0.99
CA GLY A 273 25.55 3.36 0.31
C GLY A 273 24.16 3.78 0.75
N THR A 274 23.83 5.01 0.45
CA THR A 274 22.52 5.59 0.77
C THR A 274 21.44 4.95 -0.09
N ILE A 275 20.30 4.63 0.51
CA ILE A 275 19.11 4.12 -0.19
C ILE A 275 18.15 5.28 -0.48
N VAL A 276 17.87 6.13 0.53
CA VAL A 276 16.91 7.23 0.39
C VAL A 276 17.11 8.25 1.50
N TYR A 277 16.93 9.53 1.18
CA TYR A 277 16.78 10.61 2.16
C TYR A 277 15.31 10.89 2.41
N THR A 278 14.97 11.23 3.66
CA THR A 278 13.63 11.70 4.03
C THR A 278 13.70 13.16 4.43
N VAL A 279 12.80 13.96 3.87
CA VAL A 279 12.75 15.41 4.07
C VAL A 279 11.34 15.78 4.53
N ASN A 280 11.22 16.23 5.77
CA ASN A 280 9.95 16.77 6.28
C ASN A 280 10.00 18.32 6.27
N ARG A 281 9.02 18.96 6.89
CA ARG A 281 8.95 20.42 6.98
C ARG A 281 10.10 21.07 7.76
N GLN A 282 10.86 20.33 8.59
CA GLN A 282 12.05 20.82 9.28
C GLN A 282 13.34 20.61 8.47
N GLY A 283 13.28 20.05 7.28
CA GLY A 283 14.42 19.73 6.42
C GLY A 283 14.75 18.24 6.41
N ILE A 284 15.96 17.88 6.00
CA ILE A 284 16.43 16.48 5.96
C ILE A 284 16.44 15.93 7.37
N GLN A 285 15.66 14.87 7.61
CA GLN A 285 15.55 14.22 8.92
C GLN A 285 16.53 13.06 9.07
N GLY A 286 16.93 12.45 7.97
CA GLY A 286 17.85 11.32 7.98
C GLY A 286 17.94 10.62 6.64
N SER A 287 18.87 9.69 6.57
CA SER A 287 19.02 8.76 5.47
C SER A 287 18.81 7.32 5.94
N PHE A 288 18.40 6.50 5.00
CA PHE A 288 18.44 5.05 5.18
C PHE A 288 19.60 4.51 4.34
N GLU A 289 20.46 3.73 4.99
CA GLU A 289 21.69 3.20 4.41
C GLU A 289 21.59 1.69 4.21
N ALA A 290 22.30 1.20 3.20
CA ALA A 290 22.65 -0.20 3.10
C ALA A 290 23.89 -0.47 3.95
N PHE A 291 23.92 -1.63 4.60
CA PHE A 291 25.04 -2.11 5.41
C PHE A 291 25.03 -3.64 5.49
N GLY A 292 26.20 -4.21 5.46
CA GLY A 292 26.39 -5.67 5.43
C GLY A 292 26.39 -6.23 4.00
N PRO A 293 26.62 -7.53 3.84
CA PRO A 293 26.73 -8.13 2.53
C PRO A 293 25.38 -8.16 1.81
N ALA A 294 25.36 -7.78 0.53
CA ALA A 294 24.24 -8.04 -0.35
C ALA A 294 24.01 -9.55 -0.50
N LEU A 295 22.79 -9.94 -0.82
CA LEU A 295 22.45 -11.35 -1.02
C LEU A 295 23.11 -11.90 -2.28
N THR A 296 23.24 -11.05 -3.31
CA THR A 296 23.94 -11.41 -4.57
C THR A 296 24.59 -10.17 -5.20
N SER A 297 25.75 -10.37 -5.83
CA SER A 297 26.44 -9.37 -6.66
C SER A 297 26.24 -9.56 -8.16
N ASP A 298 25.47 -10.57 -8.56
CA ASP A 298 25.20 -10.87 -9.96
C ASP A 298 24.56 -9.70 -10.71
N PRO A 299 24.80 -9.56 -12.03
CA PRO A 299 24.22 -8.48 -12.83
C PRO A 299 22.71 -8.35 -12.68
N LEU A 300 22.23 -7.11 -12.53
CA LEU A 300 20.81 -6.81 -12.31
C LEU A 300 20.34 -5.74 -13.30
N VAL A 301 19.17 -6.00 -13.91
CA VAL A 301 18.41 -5.01 -14.67
C VAL A 301 17.02 -4.88 -14.03
N ILE A 302 16.50 -3.65 -13.95
CA ILE A 302 15.17 -3.37 -13.40
C ILE A 302 14.26 -2.88 -14.52
N LEU A 303 13.07 -3.50 -14.65
CA LEU A 303 12.03 -3.02 -15.56
C LEU A 303 11.09 -2.05 -14.83
N VAL A 304 10.88 -0.89 -15.43
CA VAL A 304 10.03 0.18 -14.88
C VAL A 304 9.09 0.76 -15.93
N ASN A 305 7.95 1.33 -15.48
CA ASN A 305 7.03 2.05 -16.34
C ASN A 305 6.26 3.14 -15.56
N GLN A 306 5.33 3.81 -16.22
CA GLN A 306 4.49 4.85 -15.64
C GLN A 306 3.62 4.39 -14.45
N GLY A 307 3.42 3.09 -14.28
CA GLY A 307 2.73 2.49 -13.12
C GLY A 307 3.67 2.14 -11.95
N THR A 308 4.99 2.31 -12.12
CA THR A 308 5.99 2.13 -11.07
C THR A 308 6.00 3.37 -10.16
N ALA A 309 5.62 3.24 -8.87
CA ALA A 309 5.41 4.39 -8.00
C ALA A 309 5.91 4.18 -6.56
N SER A 310 6.21 5.29 -5.84
CA SER A 310 6.49 5.30 -4.39
C SER A 310 7.66 4.40 -3.98
N ALA A 311 7.46 3.38 -3.12
CA ALA A 311 8.51 2.46 -2.68
C ALA A 311 9.24 1.76 -3.85
N SER A 312 8.54 1.54 -4.99
CA SER A 312 9.17 1.04 -6.21
C SER A 312 10.16 2.04 -6.79
N GLU A 313 9.86 3.35 -6.71
CA GLU A 313 10.75 4.40 -7.19
C GLU A 313 11.93 4.59 -6.23
N ILE A 314 11.71 4.42 -4.93
CA ILE A 314 12.80 4.43 -3.94
C ILE A 314 13.79 3.31 -4.24
N LEU A 315 13.31 2.08 -4.45
CA LEU A 315 14.16 0.94 -4.79
C LEU A 315 14.90 1.15 -6.13
N ALA A 316 14.16 1.54 -7.18
CA ALA A 316 14.73 1.77 -8.51
C ALA A 316 15.80 2.89 -8.47
N GLY A 317 15.49 4.02 -7.82
CA GLY A 317 16.40 5.14 -7.68
C GLY A 317 17.64 4.81 -6.85
N ALA A 318 17.46 4.07 -5.74
CA ALA A 318 18.57 3.61 -4.92
C ALA A 318 19.55 2.74 -5.71
N LEU A 319 19.04 1.76 -6.46
CA LEU A 319 19.89 0.83 -7.21
C LEU A 319 20.52 1.48 -8.45
N GLN A 320 19.83 2.44 -9.09
CA GLN A 320 20.37 3.25 -10.18
C GLN A 320 21.48 4.16 -9.69
N ASP A 321 21.23 4.96 -8.66
CA ASP A 321 22.17 5.98 -8.17
C ASP A 321 23.44 5.39 -7.56
N ASN A 322 23.36 4.20 -6.98
CA ASN A 322 24.51 3.45 -6.49
C ASN A 322 25.22 2.64 -7.60
N GLY A 323 24.77 2.71 -8.86
CA GLY A 323 25.38 2.00 -9.98
C GLY A 323 25.19 0.47 -9.93
N ARG A 324 24.25 -0.02 -9.10
CA ARG A 324 24.01 -1.47 -8.90
C ARG A 324 23.17 -2.08 -10.02
N ALA A 325 22.27 -1.33 -10.60
CA ALA A 325 21.38 -1.82 -11.65
C ALA A 325 21.16 -0.76 -12.74
N GLN A 326 20.92 -1.23 -13.98
CA GLN A 326 20.40 -0.41 -15.06
C GLN A 326 18.88 -0.51 -15.10
N LEU A 327 18.22 0.62 -15.30
CA LEU A 327 16.77 0.69 -15.47
C LEU A 327 16.40 0.68 -16.95
N VAL A 328 15.43 -0.16 -17.29
CA VAL A 328 14.91 -0.29 -18.67
C VAL A 328 13.39 -0.08 -18.65
N GLY A 329 12.86 0.68 -19.60
CA GLY A 329 11.45 0.88 -19.76
C GLY A 329 11.03 2.33 -19.96
N GLU A 330 10.08 2.82 -19.21
CA GLU A 330 9.55 4.18 -19.29
C GLU A 330 9.75 4.93 -17.98
N THR A 331 9.68 6.28 -18.03
CA THR A 331 9.74 7.12 -16.85
C THR A 331 8.66 6.70 -15.83
N THR A 332 9.03 6.62 -14.57
CA THR A 332 8.14 6.19 -13.49
C THR A 332 7.10 7.26 -13.14
N PHE A 333 6.18 6.96 -12.23
CA PHE A 333 5.03 7.79 -11.91
C PHE A 333 5.39 9.17 -11.31
N GLY A 334 6.40 9.24 -10.46
CA GLY A 334 6.76 10.49 -9.76
C GLY A 334 5.99 10.71 -8.45
N LYS A 335 5.81 9.67 -7.64
CA LYS A 335 5.25 9.81 -6.28
C LYS A 335 6.36 9.95 -5.26
N GLY A 336 6.92 11.16 -5.13
CA GLY A 336 8.00 11.49 -4.19
C GLY A 336 7.54 11.81 -2.76
N LEU A 337 6.32 11.48 -2.38
CA LEU A 337 5.72 11.83 -1.09
C LEU A 337 5.50 10.61 -0.20
N ILE A 338 5.73 10.80 1.11
CA ILE A 338 5.55 9.78 2.15
C ILE A 338 4.29 10.09 2.92
N GLN A 339 3.38 9.11 3.03
CA GLN A 339 2.20 9.20 3.87
C GLN A 339 2.36 8.36 5.14
N SER A 340 1.90 8.92 6.27
CA SER A 340 1.58 8.16 7.47
C SER A 340 0.09 7.85 7.52
N LEU A 341 -0.22 6.67 8.03
CA LEU A 341 -1.60 6.23 8.25
C LEU A 341 -1.94 6.39 9.72
N PHE A 342 -3.09 7.00 9.99
CA PHE A 342 -3.64 7.19 11.32
C PHE A 342 -5.00 6.50 11.38
N GLU A 343 -5.19 5.66 12.39
CA GLU A 343 -6.50 5.11 12.72
C GLU A 343 -7.31 6.18 13.47
N LEU A 344 -8.57 6.33 13.12
CA LEU A 344 -9.49 7.28 13.73
C LEU A 344 -10.39 6.58 14.74
N SER A 345 -11.01 7.38 15.62
CA SER A 345 -11.79 6.87 16.76
C SER A 345 -13.01 6.03 16.39
N ASP A 346 -13.50 6.14 15.15
CA ASP A 346 -14.64 5.38 14.62
C ASP A 346 -14.22 4.15 13.76
N GLY A 347 -12.92 3.83 13.69
CA GLY A 347 -12.37 2.75 12.88
C GLY A 347 -12.13 3.12 11.41
N SER A 348 -12.40 4.35 11.02
CA SER A 348 -11.96 4.91 9.74
C SER A 348 -10.46 5.25 9.78
N GLY A 349 -9.87 5.67 8.67
CA GLY A 349 -8.46 5.98 8.59
C GLY A 349 -8.17 7.32 7.91
N LEU A 350 -6.99 7.85 8.19
CA LEU A 350 -6.48 9.06 7.57
C LEU A 350 -5.06 8.83 7.06
N ALA A 351 -4.85 8.98 5.76
CA ALA A 351 -3.52 9.09 5.19
C ALA A 351 -3.12 10.58 5.15
N VAL A 352 -1.94 10.91 5.68
CA VAL A 352 -1.42 12.29 5.69
C VAL A 352 -0.03 12.31 5.10
N THR A 353 0.23 13.19 4.15
CA THR A 353 1.56 13.45 3.63
C THR A 353 2.40 14.16 4.70
N ILE A 354 3.44 13.48 5.18
CA ILE A 354 4.28 13.94 6.29
C ILE A 354 5.69 14.33 5.87
N ALA A 355 6.16 13.79 4.74
CA ALA A 355 7.51 14.00 4.24
C ALA A 355 7.55 13.78 2.73
N LYS A 356 8.64 14.19 2.11
CA LYS A 356 9.07 13.75 0.79
C LYS A 356 10.34 12.92 0.91
N TYR A 357 10.68 12.19 -0.14
CA TYR A 357 11.95 11.52 -0.22
C TYR A 357 12.76 12.00 -1.43
N GLU A 358 14.08 11.92 -1.27
CA GLU A 358 15.05 12.20 -2.31
C GLU A 358 15.92 10.96 -2.54
N THR A 359 16.32 10.74 -3.79
CA THR A 359 17.22 9.64 -4.13
C THR A 359 18.61 9.84 -3.52
N PRO A 360 19.52 8.86 -3.54
CA PRO A 360 20.89 9.02 -3.06
C PRO A 360 21.63 10.23 -3.64
N GLN A 361 21.33 10.63 -4.87
CA GLN A 361 21.88 11.82 -5.50
C GLN A 361 21.06 13.10 -5.26
N HIS A 362 20.20 13.10 -4.22
CA HIS A 362 19.32 14.23 -3.87
C HIS A 362 18.37 14.69 -4.99
N ARG A 363 17.98 13.78 -5.86
CA ARG A 363 16.94 14.08 -6.88
C ARG A 363 15.57 14.05 -6.25
N ASP A 364 14.83 15.16 -6.33
CA ASP A 364 13.40 15.18 -6.03
C ASP A 364 12.65 14.59 -7.21
N ILE A 365 12.01 13.47 -7.00
CA ILE A 365 11.28 12.75 -8.06
C ILE A 365 9.78 13.10 -8.11
N ASN A 366 9.31 13.93 -7.17
CA ASN A 366 7.89 14.26 -7.07
C ASN A 366 7.40 14.94 -8.36
N LYS A 367 6.39 14.36 -8.99
CA LYS A 367 5.84 14.73 -10.31
C LYS A 367 6.80 14.54 -11.51
N LEU A 368 8.06 14.16 -11.29
CA LEU A 368 9.08 13.99 -12.34
C LEU A 368 9.34 12.52 -12.66
N GLY A 369 9.24 11.65 -11.67
CA GLY A 369 9.60 10.25 -11.79
C GLY A 369 11.10 10.00 -11.94
N ILE A 370 11.46 8.73 -12.09
CA ILE A 370 12.81 8.28 -12.37
C ILE A 370 12.91 7.94 -13.85
N LYS A 371 13.86 8.55 -14.54
CA LYS A 371 14.13 8.27 -15.94
C LYS A 371 14.97 6.98 -16.06
N PRO A 372 14.56 5.99 -16.84
CA PRO A 372 15.35 4.78 -17.05
C PRO A 372 16.62 5.10 -17.89
N ASP A 373 17.65 4.27 -17.71
CA ASP A 373 18.92 4.36 -18.46
C ASP A 373 18.70 3.98 -19.93
N LYS A 374 17.83 3.01 -20.21
CA LYS A 374 17.41 2.63 -21.56
C LYS A 374 15.90 2.80 -21.71
N ILE A 375 15.49 3.83 -22.45
CA ILE A 375 14.07 4.09 -22.73
C ILE A 375 13.61 3.12 -23.81
N ILE A 376 12.60 2.32 -23.48
CA ILE A 376 11.90 1.41 -24.39
C ILE A 376 10.40 1.63 -24.20
N PRO A 377 9.74 2.37 -25.09
CA PRO A 377 8.30 2.50 -25.04
C PRO A 377 7.62 1.12 -25.19
N LEU A 378 6.52 0.94 -24.50
CA LEU A 378 5.78 -0.32 -24.54
C LEU A 378 4.35 -0.04 -24.99
N ASP A 379 3.98 -0.53 -26.17
CA ASP A 379 2.58 -0.63 -26.55
C ASP A 379 1.88 -1.64 -25.62
N ALA A 380 0.56 -1.56 -25.55
CA ALA A 380 -0.21 -2.47 -24.70
C ALA A 380 0.08 -3.93 -25.06
N ILE A 381 0.68 -4.66 -24.11
CA ILE A 381 0.89 -6.11 -24.19
C ILE A 381 -0.09 -6.83 -23.28
N THR A 382 -0.45 -8.06 -23.65
CA THR A 382 -1.30 -8.89 -22.80
C THR A 382 -0.53 -9.38 -21.57
N ARG A 383 -1.27 -9.82 -20.54
CA ARG A 383 -0.66 -10.33 -19.31
C ARG A 383 0.25 -11.54 -19.58
N GLU A 384 -0.11 -12.37 -20.55
CA GLU A 384 0.62 -13.57 -20.96
C GLU A 384 1.93 -13.23 -21.69
N GLN A 385 2.02 -12.06 -22.31
CA GLN A 385 3.21 -11.60 -23.03
C GLN A 385 4.26 -10.98 -22.10
N ILE A 386 3.88 -10.58 -20.90
CA ILE A 386 4.79 -9.93 -19.94
C ILE A 386 5.97 -10.87 -19.62
N GLY A 387 7.19 -10.35 -19.83
CA GLY A 387 8.43 -11.10 -19.56
C GLY A 387 8.69 -12.25 -20.53
N THR A 388 8.08 -12.28 -21.70
CA THR A 388 8.34 -13.26 -22.77
C THR A 388 9.13 -12.62 -23.91
N GLU A 389 9.38 -13.38 -24.96
CA GLU A 389 10.02 -12.88 -26.20
C GLU A 389 9.19 -11.79 -26.90
N ALA A 390 7.88 -11.74 -26.66
CA ALA A 390 6.99 -10.71 -27.17
C ALA A 390 7.05 -9.39 -26.38
N ASP A 391 7.80 -9.34 -25.28
CA ASP A 391 7.97 -8.17 -24.43
C ASP A 391 9.28 -7.43 -24.77
N PRO A 392 9.24 -6.31 -25.50
CA PRO A 392 10.46 -5.61 -25.95
C PRO A 392 11.30 -5.04 -24.80
N GLN A 393 10.68 -4.69 -23.67
CA GLN A 393 11.43 -4.22 -22.48
C GLN A 393 12.18 -5.38 -21.82
N TYR A 394 11.56 -6.55 -21.73
CA TYR A 394 12.22 -7.77 -21.25
C TYR A 394 13.38 -8.17 -22.18
N GLN A 395 13.17 -8.17 -23.50
CA GLN A 395 14.23 -8.48 -24.47
C GLN A 395 15.42 -7.51 -24.36
N ALA A 396 15.15 -6.20 -24.17
CA ALA A 396 16.19 -5.21 -23.96
C ALA A 396 17.00 -5.46 -22.68
N ALA A 397 16.35 -5.93 -21.61
CA ALA A 397 17.02 -6.33 -20.37
C ALA A 397 17.89 -7.57 -20.56
N VAL A 398 17.39 -8.60 -21.26
CA VAL A 398 18.15 -9.81 -21.62
C VAL A 398 19.39 -9.42 -22.44
N GLU A 399 19.26 -8.53 -23.41
CA GLU A 399 20.38 -8.06 -24.25
C GLU A 399 21.48 -7.41 -23.41
N ILE A 400 21.12 -6.56 -22.43
CA ILE A 400 22.08 -5.90 -21.53
C ILE A 400 22.85 -6.94 -20.71
N LEU A 401 22.14 -7.90 -20.13
CA LEU A 401 22.73 -8.92 -19.26
C LEU A 401 23.63 -9.89 -20.04
N THR A 402 23.29 -10.24 -21.27
CA THR A 402 24.08 -11.16 -22.10
C THR A 402 25.32 -10.51 -22.72
N LYS A 403 25.24 -9.23 -23.11
CA LYS A 403 26.42 -8.49 -23.65
C LYS A 403 27.51 -8.32 -22.60
N ASN A 404 27.13 -8.02 -21.35
CA ASN A 404 28.10 -7.85 -20.25
C ASN A 404 28.78 -9.18 -19.88
N SER A 405 28.07 -10.31 -19.99
CA SER A 405 28.65 -11.66 -19.75
C SER A 405 29.72 -12.05 -20.74
N VAL A 406 29.62 -11.63 -22.01
CA VAL A 406 30.62 -11.89 -23.05
C VAL A 406 31.93 -11.15 -22.76
N VAL A 407 31.89 -9.94 -22.22
CA VAL A 407 33.08 -9.14 -21.88
C VAL A 407 33.84 -9.74 -20.70
N VAL A 408 33.17 -10.29 -19.70
CA VAL A 408 33.81 -10.93 -18.54
C VAL A 408 34.43 -12.28 -18.93
N GLY A 409 33.82 -13.03 -19.84
CA GLY A 409 34.33 -14.30 -20.35
C GLY A 409 35.60 -14.17 -21.22
N MET A 410 35.84 -13.01 -21.82
CA MET A 410 37.08 -12.70 -22.57
C MET A 410 38.26 -12.26 -21.70
N GLY A 411 38.00 -11.79 -20.48
CA GLY A 411 39.03 -11.31 -19.53
C GLY A 411 39.76 -12.44 -18.76
N ASN A 412 39.21 -13.64 -18.69
CA ASN A 412 39.77 -14.76 -17.94
C ASN A 412 40.48 -15.84 -18.79
N ARG A 413 40.84 -15.52 -20.04
CA ARG A 413 41.67 -16.37 -20.91
C ARG A 413 42.90 -15.62 -21.42
N ALA A 414 43.70 -15.13 -20.50
CA ALA A 414 45.05 -14.66 -20.80
C ALA A 414 46.00 -15.06 -19.66
#